data_7b35dfb8c14e05eb7389840b9760a928
#
_entry.id   7b35dfb8c14e05eb7389840b9760a928
#
_cell.length_a   1.000
_cell.length_b   1.000
_cell.length_c   1.000
_cell.angle_alpha   90.00
_cell.angle_beta   90.00
_cell.angle_gamma   90.00
#
_symmetry.space_group_name_H-M   'P 1'
#
loop_
_entity.id
_entity.type
_entity.pdbx_description
1 polymer ?
#
loop_
_entity_poly.entity_id
_entity_poly.type
_entity_poly.pdbx_seq_one_letter_code
_entity_poly.pdbx_strand_id
1 'polypeptide(L)'
;HMWRMLGAGAYRVVGVDPSRLFLAQFQAFKQYAQSNQEKPLNIDLLPLRMEDVPRPLKAFDTTFSMGVLYHRKSPLDHMAELKDTLKPGGQLVLETLVIEGELGEVLMPEDRYAQMRNVWFLPSCETLLLWARRVGFKNPRIVEKNVTSLEEQRSTDWMPYQSLVDFLDPNDPSKTIEGYPAPLRATLIAEA
;
A
#
# COMPACT_ATOMS: atom_id res chain seq x y z
N HIS A 1 1.06 8.96 5.16
CA HIS A 1 -0.41 8.83 5.16
C HIS A 1 -1.00 9.08 6.57
N MET A 2 -0.54 8.41 7.62
CA MET A 2 -1.12 8.49 8.98
C MET A 2 -1.31 9.92 9.47
N TRP A 3 -0.30 10.79 9.33
CA TRP A 3 -0.38 12.20 9.74
C TRP A 3 -1.42 13.00 8.94
N ARG A 4 -1.56 12.69 7.65
CA ARG A 4 -2.62 13.29 6.81
C ARG A 4 -4.00 12.87 7.24
N MET A 5 -4.19 11.60 7.62
CA MET A 5 -5.48 11.10 8.15
C MET A 5 -5.84 11.80 9.46
N LEU A 6 -4.89 11.93 10.40
CA LEU A 6 -5.12 12.66 11.63
C LEU A 6 -5.46 14.13 11.36
N GLY A 7 -4.70 14.80 10.47
CA GLY A 7 -4.96 16.19 10.06
C GLY A 7 -6.29 16.39 9.33
N ALA A 8 -6.80 15.35 8.67
CA ALA A 8 -8.12 15.35 8.03
C ALA A 8 -9.28 15.09 9.02
N GLY A 9 -9.01 14.97 10.32
CA GLY A 9 -10.02 14.83 11.35
C GLY A 9 -10.30 13.41 11.82
N ALA A 10 -9.47 12.42 11.48
CA ALA A 10 -9.60 11.09 12.06
C ALA A 10 -9.44 11.16 13.59
N TYR A 11 -10.38 10.57 14.34
CA TYR A 11 -10.34 10.57 15.80
C TYR A 11 -9.12 9.83 16.35
N ARG A 12 -8.76 8.71 15.72
CA ARG A 12 -7.57 7.92 16.04
C ARG A 12 -7.03 7.27 14.78
N VAL A 13 -5.69 7.23 14.65
CA VAL A 13 -4.98 6.56 13.58
C VAL A 13 -4.01 5.54 14.17
N VAL A 14 -4.11 4.28 13.73
CA VAL A 14 -3.20 3.22 14.12
C VAL A 14 -2.56 2.64 12.85
N GLY A 15 -1.25 2.61 12.81
CA GLY A 15 -0.48 1.95 11.77
C GLY A 15 0.24 0.72 12.30
N VAL A 16 0.56 -0.21 11.40
CA VAL A 16 1.44 -1.35 11.70
C VAL A 16 2.57 -1.37 10.68
N ASP A 17 3.79 -1.51 11.15
CA ASP A 17 4.99 -1.67 10.32
C ASP A 17 6.09 -2.36 11.12
N PRO A 18 6.67 -3.47 10.64
CA PRO A 18 7.72 -4.17 11.38
C PRO A 18 9.11 -3.51 11.29
N SER A 19 9.27 -2.48 10.44
CA SER A 19 10.55 -1.81 10.21
C SER A 19 10.96 -0.95 11.40
N ARG A 20 12.07 -1.30 12.04
CA ARG A 20 12.63 -0.52 13.14
C ARG A 20 12.99 0.91 12.74
N LEU A 21 13.44 1.10 11.49
CA LEU A 21 13.78 2.44 10.97
C LEU A 21 12.54 3.32 10.90
N PHE A 22 11.45 2.81 10.32
CA PHE A 22 10.21 3.58 10.20
C PHE A 22 9.56 3.86 11.55
N LEU A 23 9.67 2.92 12.50
CA LEU A 23 9.24 3.15 13.87
C LEU A 23 10.04 4.27 14.54
N ALA A 24 11.37 4.27 14.41
CA ALA A 24 12.23 5.32 14.99
C ALA A 24 11.92 6.70 14.37
N GLN A 25 11.78 6.78 13.05
CA GLN A 25 11.38 8.00 12.36
C GLN A 25 10.02 8.50 12.81
N PHE A 26 9.04 7.60 12.91
CA PHE A 26 7.70 7.94 13.38
C PHE A 26 7.72 8.46 14.81
N GLN A 27 8.44 7.82 15.73
CA GLN A 27 8.54 8.24 17.13
C GLN A 27 9.22 9.60 17.27
N ALA A 28 10.31 9.85 16.56
CA ALA A 28 10.99 11.15 16.56
C ALA A 28 10.04 12.26 16.09
N PHE A 29 9.31 12.02 14.99
CA PHE A 29 8.34 12.99 14.48
C PHE A 29 7.16 13.17 15.43
N LYS A 30 6.65 12.09 16.05
CA LYS A 30 5.57 12.17 17.04
C LYS A 30 5.98 12.99 18.26
N GLN A 31 7.18 12.79 18.79
CA GLN A 31 7.70 13.57 19.90
C GLN A 31 7.79 15.07 19.56
N TYR A 32 8.34 15.41 18.37
CA TYR A 32 8.39 16.79 17.89
C TYR A 32 6.98 17.39 17.72
N ALA A 33 6.05 16.68 17.09
CA ALA A 33 4.69 17.17 16.92
C ALA A 33 3.97 17.34 18.26
N GLN A 34 4.19 16.41 19.21
CA GLN A 34 3.57 16.43 20.54
C GLN A 34 4.07 17.60 21.40
N SER A 35 5.35 18.03 21.24
CA SER A 35 5.90 19.15 22.02
C SER A 35 5.19 20.48 21.76
N ASN A 36 4.46 20.58 20.67
CA ASN A 36 3.66 21.75 20.27
C ASN A 36 2.15 21.57 20.53
N GLN A 37 1.74 20.53 21.28
CA GLN A 37 0.35 20.21 21.53
C GLN A 37 0.12 19.98 23.05
N GLU A 38 -0.93 20.57 23.60
CA GLU A 38 -1.34 20.33 24.99
C GLU A 38 -1.98 18.95 25.19
N LYS A 39 -2.70 18.46 24.17
CA LYS A 39 -3.40 17.18 24.22
C LYS A 39 -2.59 16.08 23.54
N PRO A 40 -2.66 14.84 24.05
CA PRO A 40 -2.04 13.69 23.39
C PRO A 40 -2.53 13.52 21.97
N LEU A 41 -1.60 13.27 21.05
CA LEU A 41 -1.91 12.95 19.66
C LEU A 41 -2.40 11.50 19.55
N ASN A 42 -3.61 11.31 19.05
CA ASN A 42 -4.23 9.99 18.86
C ASN A 42 -3.70 9.28 17.60
N ILE A 43 -2.40 9.08 17.56
CA ILE A 43 -1.71 8.42 16.44
C ILE A 43 -0.64 7.47 16.97
N ASP A 44 -0.68 6.21 16.56
CA ASP A 44 0.26 5.18 17.01
C ASP A 44 0.73 4.33 15.84
N LEU A 45 2.04 4.02 15.81
CA LEU A 45 2.62 3.04 14.92
C LEU A 45 3.14 1.87 15.76
N LEU A 46 2.63 0.66 15.49
CA LEU A 46 2.95 -0.55 16.20
C LEU A 46 3.97 -1.41 15.42
N PRO A 47 4.94 -2.04 16.10
CA PRO A 47 5.95 -2.89 15.47
C PRO A 47 5.39 -4.29 15.14
N LEU A 48 4.33 -4.33 14.34
CA LEU A 48 3.62 -5.56 13.99
C LEU A 48 3.65 -5.77 12.47
N ARG A 49 3.68 -7.02 12.06
CA ARG A 49 3.28 -7.41 10.71
C ARG A 49 1.76 -7.49 10.65
N MET A 50 1.19 -7.49 9.44
CA MET A 50 -0.26 -7.60 9.29
C MET A 50 -0.80 -8.92 9.84
N GLU A 51 -0.07 -10.01 9.68
CA GLU A 51 -0.42 -11.34 10.22
C GLU A 51 -0.39 -11.43 11.75
N ASP A 52 0.28 -10.50 12.42
CA ASP A 52 0.34 -10.42 13.90
C ASP A 52 -0.86 -9.66 14.50
N VAL A 53 -1.66 -9.00 13.65
CA VAL A 53 -2.87 -8.28 14.09
C VAL A 53 -3.96 -9.29 14.47
N PRO A 54 -4.57 -9.17 15.68
CA PRO A 54 -5.64 -10.08 16.11
C PRO A 54 -6.80 -10.14 15.12
N ARG A 55 -7.34 -11.34 14.91
CA ARG A 55 -8.44 -11.58 13.96
C ARG A 55 -9.61 -12.33 14.60
N PRO A 56 -10.86 -11.91 14.38
CA PRO A 56 -11.28 -10.67 13.73
C PRO A 56 -11.18 -9.48 14.71
N LEU A 57 -10.62 -8.35 14.25
CA LEU A 57 -10.49 -7.14 15.09
C LEU A 57 -11.75 -6.27 15.05
N LYS A 58 -12.30 -6.00 13.84
CA LYS A 58 -13.54 -5.24 13.58
C LYS A 58 -13.62 -3.90 14.31
N ALA A 59 -12.51 -3.16 14.34
CA ALA A 59 -12.37 -1.96 15.15
C ALA A 59 -12.36 -0.65 14.35
N PHE A 60 -12.05 -0.71 13.05
CA PHE A 60 -11.80 0.47 12.24
C PHE A 60 -12.94 0.78 11.26
N ASP A 61 -13.20 2.07 11.07
CA ASP A 61 -14.14 2.57 10.07
C ASP A 61 -13.52 2.57 8.68
N THR A 62 -12.19 2.79 8.61
CA THR A 62 -11.42 2.74 7.36
C THR A 62 -10.08 2.05 7.60
N THR A 63 -9.70 1.18 6.67
CA THR A 63 -8.38 0.53 6.63
C THR A 63 -7.67 0.89 5.34
N PHE A 64 -6.42 1.33 5.46
CA PHE A 64 -5.54 1.66 4.33
C PHE A 64 -4.46 0.59 4.18
N SER A 65 -4.23 0.15 2.94
CA SER A 65 -3.09 -0.68 2.56
C SER A 65 -2.44 -0.07 1.32
N MET A 66 -1.34 0.64 1.52
CA MET A 66 -0.70 1.45 0.49
C MET A 66 0.67 0.84 0.15
N GLY A 67 0.83 0.34 -1.08
CA GLY A 67 2.09 -0.24 -1.54
C GLY A 67 2.48 -1.57 -0.87
N VAL A 68 1.53 -2.38 -0.43
CA VAL A 68 1.81 -3.61 0.35
C VAL A 68 1.42 -4.89 -0.39
N LEU A 69 0.30 -4.90 -1.11
CA LEU A 69 -0.30 -6.13 -1.65
C LEU A 69 0.67 -6.91 -2.54
N TYR A 70 1.39 -6.25 -3.43
CA TYR A 70 2.33 -6.89 -4.34
C TYR A 70 3.56 -7.50 -3.63
N HIS A 71 3.81 -7.15 -2.38
CA HIS A 71 4.83 -7.77 -1.54
C HIS A 71 4.33 -9.02 -0.78
N ARG A 72 3.04 -9.33 -0.88
CA ARG A 72 2.43 -10.46 -0.17
C ARG A 72 2.44 -11.71 -1.03
N LYS A 73 2.96 -12.81 -0.48
CA LYS A 73 2.94 -14.13 -1.15
C LYS A 73 1.54 -14.70 -1.27
N SER A 74 0.61 -14.28 -0.42
CA SER A 74 -0.80 -14.62 -0.48
C SER A 74 -1.62 -13.32 -0.49
N PRO A 75 -1.93 -12.76 -1.67
CA PRO A 75 -2.68 -11.50 -1.78
C PRO A 75 -4.12 -11.63 -1.26
N LEU A 76 -4.76 -12.78 -1.44
CA LEU A 76 -6.12 -13.02 -0.94
C LEU A 76 -6.17 -13.08 0.58
N ASP A 77 -5.19 -13.72 1.23
CA ASP A 77 -5.10 -13.74 2.70
C ASP A 77 -4.87 -12.33 3.24
N HIS A 78 -3.98 -11.54 2.59
CA HIS A 78 -3.77 -10.16 2.99
C HIS A 78 -5.06 -9.32 2.90
N MET A 79 -5.83 -9.48 1.83
CA MET A 79 -7.11 -8.78 1.69
C MET A 79 -8.13 -9.24 2.76
N ALA A 80 -8.14 -10.53 3.13
CA ALA A 80 -8.96 -11.04 4.23
C ALA A 80 -8.51 -10.48 5.59
N GLU A 81 -7.21 -10.37 5.83
CA GLU A 81 -6.64 -9.71 7.02
C GLU A 81 -7.10 -8.26 7.13
N LEU A 82 -7.04 -7.50 6.04
CA LEU A 82 -7.53 -6.12 5.99
C LEU A 82 -9.04 -6.04 6.29
N LYS A 83 -9.83 -6.94 5.73
CA LYS A 83 -11.28 -6.99 5.98
C LYS A 83 -11.60 -7.26 7.45
N ASP A 84 -10.84 -8.14 8.10
CA ASP A 84 -11.02 -8.48 9.51
C ASP A 84 -10.72 -7.31 10.47
N THR A 85 -10.02 -6.29 10.02
CA THR A 85 -9.82 -5.05 10.81
C THR A 85 -11.04 -4.13 10.79
N LEU A 86 -11.87 -4.22 9.76
CA LEU A 86 -12.97 -3.30 9.49
C LEU A 86 -14.24 -3.67 10.26
N LYS A 87 -14.92 -2.66 10.77
CA LYS A 87 -16.31 -2.78 11.21
C LYS A 87 -17.21 -3.18 10.04
N PRO A 88 -18.37 -3.79 10.30
CA PRO A 88 -19.38 -3.97 9.24
C PRO A 88 -19.72 -2.63 8.55
N GLY A 89 -19.64 -2.59 7.21
CA GLY A 89 -19.82 -1.37 6.43
C GLY A 89 -18.62 -0.42 6.43
N GLY A 90 -17.52 -0.80 7.06
CA GLY A 90 -16.25 -0.04 7.01
C GLY A 90 -15.60 -0.11 5.62
N GLN A 91 -14.74 0.84 5.32
CA GLN A 91 -14.15 1.05 4.00
C GLN A 91 -12.70 0.56 3.93
N LEU A 92 -12.37 -0.22 2.91
CA LEU A 92 -11.00 -0.48 2.48
C LEU A 92 -10.57 0.58 1.46
N VAL A 93 -9.36 1.12 1.62
CA VAL A 93 -8.62 1.87 0.62
C VAL A 93 -7.31 1.12 0.36
N LEU A 94 -7.16 0.54 -0.81
CA LEU A 94 -6.01 -0.29 -1.16
C LEU A 94 -5.34 0.26 -2.41
N GLU A 95 -4.07 0.62 -2.30
CA GLU A 95 -3.22 0.99 -3.42
C GLU A 95 -2.20 -0.12 -3.67
N THR A 96 -2.03 -0.51 -4.94
CA THR A 96 -1.10 -1.56 -5.33
C THR A 96 -0.58 -1.36 -6.76
N LEU A 97 0.51 -2.03 -7.07
CA LEU A 97 0.95 -2.19 -8.45
C LEU A 97 -0.01 -3.12 -9.20
N VAL A 98 -0.30 -2.76 -10.44
CA VAL A 98 -1.16 -3.50 -11.37
C VAL A 98 -0.52 -3.58 -12.75
N ILE A 99 -1.09 -4.41 -13.62
CA ILE A 99 -0.77 -4.43 -15.07
C ILE A 99 -1.99 -4.01 -15.88
N GLU A 100 -1.76 -3.55 -17.11
CA GLU A 100 -2.81 -3.55 -18.12
C GLU A 100 -3.13 -4.99 -18.50
N GLY A 101 -4.41 -5.31 -18.65
CA GLY A 101 -4.84 -6.68 -18.98
C GLY A 101 -6.29 -6.95 -18.63
N GLU A 102 -6.72 -8.17 -18.99
CA GLU A 102 -8.09 -8.65 -18.83
C GLU A 102 -8.30 -9.38 -17.50
N LEU A 103 -9.55 -9.78 -17.26
CA LEU A 103 -9.92 -10.59 -16.10
C LEU A 103 -9.14 -11.92 -16.08
N GLY A 104 -8.52 -12.20 -14.95
CA GLY A 104 -7.71 -13.41 -14.72
C GLY A 104 -6.23 -13.20 -14.99
N GLU A 105 -5.82 -12.09 -15.61
CA GLU A 105 -4.42 -11.82 -15.86
C GLU A 105 -3.69 -11.33 -14.61
N VAL A 106 -2.53 -11.92 -14.40
CA VAL A 106 -1.62 -11.63 -13.28
C VAL A 106 -0.19 -11.81 -13.76
N LEU A 107 0.61 -10.79 -13.63
CA LEU A 107 2.06 -10.89 -13.82
C LEU A 107 2.72 -11.39 -12.53
N MET A 108 3.47 -12.48 -12.65
CA MET A 108 4.37 -12.95 -11.61
C MET A 108 5.80 -12.83 -12.14
N PRO A 109 6.61 -11.88 -11.62
CA PRO A 109 7.99 -11.73 -12.05
C PRO A 109 8.81 -12.97 -11.73
N GLU A 110 9.74 -13.35 -12.59
CA GLU A 110 10.58 -14.53 -12.42
C GLU A 110 11.56 -14.34 -11.24
N ASP A 111 12.20 -13.17 -11.11
CA ASP A 111 13.12 -12.84 -10.01
C ASP A 111 12.80 -11.45 -9.43
N ARG A 112 12.84 -10.39 -10.26
CA ARG A 112 12.69 -9.01 -9.83
C ARG A 112 11.67 -8.28 -10.69
N TYR A 113 11.10 -7.24 -10.10
CA TYR A 113 10.32 -6.25 -10.81
C TYR A 113 10.78 -4.85 -10.35
N ALA A 114 11.24 -4.03 -11.29
CA ALA A 114 11.82 -2.72 -11.00
C ALA A 114 12.88 -2.81 -9.88
N GLN A 115 13.81 -3.74 -10.00
CA GLN A 115 14.87 -4.15 -9.06
C GLN A 115 14.39 -4.71 -7.70
N MET A 116 13.11 -4.69 -7.39
CA MET A 116 12.55 -5.26 -6.18
C MET A 116 12.47 -6.80 -6.27
N ARG A 117 13.06 -7.51 -5.29
CA ARG A 117 13.04 -8.99 -5.21
C ARG A 117 11.79 -9.55 -4.56
N ASN A 118 11.02 -8.72 -3.91
CA ASN A 118 9.87 -9.13 -3.10
C ASN A 118 8.53 -8.72 -3.72
N VAL A 119 8.46 -8.64 -5.05
CA VAL A 119 7.22 -8.48 -5.80
C VAL A 119 6.77 -9.86 -6.26
N TRP A 120 5.54 -10.23 -5.89
CA TRP A 120 5.03 -11.59 -6.17
C TRP A 120 3.94 -11.59 -7.23
N PHE A 121 2.96 -10.70 -7.10
CA PHE A 121 1.80 -10.68 -7.99
C PHE A 121 1.39 -9.26 -8.33
N LEU A 122 1.26 -8.99 -9.63
CA LEU A 122 0.71 -7.75 -10.17
C LEU A 122 -0.55 -8.12 -10.98
N PRO A 123 -1.75 -7.99 -10.40
CA PRO A 123 -2.98 -8.31 -11.10
C PRO A 123 -3.36 -7.22 -12.11
N SER A 124 -4.18 -7.56 -13.10
CA SER A 124 -4.95 -6.53 -13.82
C SER A 124 -5.97 -5.89 -12.87
N CYS A 125 -6.48 -4.70 -13.20
CA CYS A 125 -7.52 -4.04 -12.40
C CYS A 125 -8.77 -4.93 -12.25
N GLU A 126 -9.18 -5.62 -13.31
CA GLU A 126 -10.33 -6.54 -13.28
C GLU A 126 -10.10 -7.73 -12.35
N THR A 127 -8.87 -8.27 -12.36
CA THR A 127 -8.48 -9.35 -11.44
C THR A 127 -8.42 -8.88 -10.00
N LEU A 128 -7.92 -7.67 -9.75
CA LEU A 128 -7.92 -7.07 -8.41
C LEU A 128 -9.35 -6.89 -7.86
N LEU A 129 -10.28 -6.42 -8.70
CA LEU A 129 -11.71 -6.33 -8.36
C LEU A 129 -12.32 -7.70 -8.08
N LEU A 130 -11.97 -8.72 -8.87
CA LEU A 130 -12.41 -10.10 -8.61
C LEU A 130 -11.89 -10.61 -7.26
N TRP A 131 -10.62 -10.37 -6.92
CA TRP A 131 -10.06 -10.77 -5.64
C TRP A 131 -10.81 -10.14 -4.48
N ALA A 132 -11.11 -8.83 -4.56
CA ALA A 132 -11.89 -8.14 -3.54
C ALA A 132 -13.28 -8.78 -3.34
N ARG A 133 -14.00 -9.05 -4.44
CA ARG A 133 -15.30 -9.73 -4.37
C ARG A 133 -15.21 -11.14 -3.78
N ARG A 134 -14.19 -11.91 -4.14
CA ARG A 134 -14.00 -13.28 -3.63
C ARG A 134 -13.70 -13.32 -2.13
N VAL A 135 -12.99 -12.31 -1.61
CA VAL A 135 -12.75 -12.15 -0.17
C VAL A 135 -14.03 -11.67 0.56
N GLY A 136 -15.04 -11.25 -0.19
CA GLY A 136 -16.35 -10.85 0.33
C GLY A 136 -16.47 -9.35 0.61
N PHE A 137 -15.63 -8.51 0.01
CA PHE A 137 -15.87 -7.08 -0.06
C PHE A 137 -17.03 -6.77 -1.00
N LYS A 138 -17.79 -5.74 -0.65
CA LYS A 138 -18.92 -5.22 -1.44
C LYS A 138 -18.47 -3.98 -2.22
N ASN A 139 -19.11 -3.75 -3.36
CA ASN A 139 -18.94 -2.56 -4.18
C ASN A 139 -17.48 -2.19 -4.50
N PRO A 140 -16.58 -3.17 -4.81
CA PRO A 140 -15.20 -2.84 -5.14
C PRO A 140 -15.14 -2.07 -6.45
N ARG A 141 -14.39 -0.97 -6.46
CA ARG A 141 -14.17 -0.13 -7.64
C ARG A 141 -12.77 0.43 -7.66
N ILE A 142 -12.20 0.59 -8.83
CA ILE A 142 -10.98 1.36 -9.05
C ILE A 142 -11.36 2.84 -9.10
N VAL A 143 -10.72 3.65 -8.27
CA VAL A 143 -10.97 5.09 -8.20
C VAL A 143 -9.85 5.90 -8.82
N GLU A 144 -8.68 5.32 -8.96
CA GLU A 144 -7.52 5.94 -9.57
C GLU A 144 -6.64 4.88 -10.24
N LYS A 145 -6.10 5.20 -11.38
CA LYS A 145 -5.06 4.43 -12.07
C LYS A 145 -4.05 5.40 -12.67
N ASN A 146 -2.79 5.31 -12.27
CA ASN A 146 -1.73 6.18 -12.76
C ASN A 146 -0.41 5.42 -12.97
N VAL A 147 0.33 5.85 -13.98
CA VAL A 147 1.73 5.45 -14.17
C VAL A 147 2.57 6.24 -13.19
N THR A 148 3.45 5.55 -12.45
CA THR A 148 4.37 6.22 -11.53
C THR A 148 5.27 7.19 -12.29
N SER A 149 5.23 8.47 -11.95
CA SER A 149 6.01 9.49 -12.62
C SER A 149 7.41 9.66 -12.01
N LEU A 150 8.35 10.15 -12.83
CA LEU A 150 9.70 10.49 -12.36
C LEU A 150 9.70 11.62 -11.32
N GLU A 151 8.69 12.48 -11.32
CA GLU A 151 8.55 13.56 -10.34
C GLU A 151 8.15 13.03 -8.97
N GLU A 152 7.32 11.98 -8.93
CA GLU A 152 6.86 11.34 -7.67
C GLU A 152 7.97 10.56 -6.98
N GLN A 153 8.84 9.90 -7.76
CA GLN A 153 9.94 9.07 -7.25
C GLN A 153 11.29 9.57 -7.76
N ARG A 154 11.58 10.84 -7.51
CA ARG A 154 12.87 11.46 -7.83
C ARG A 154 13.89 11.26 -6.72
N SER A 155 15.17 11.23 -7.06
CA SER A 155 16.25 11.41 -6.11
C SER A 155 16.26 12.85 -5.58
N THR A 156 16.71 13.03 -4.34
CA THR A 156 16.91 14.33 -3.71
C THR A 156 18.25 14.32 -2.96
N ASP A 157 18.75 15.48 -2.57
CA ASP A 157 19.99 15.60 -1.77
C ASP A 157 19.93 14.80 -0.45
N TRP A 158 18.71 14.57 0.07
CA TRP A 158 18.46 13.82 1.30
C TRP A 158 18.22 12.34 1.06
N MET A 159 17.98 11.93 -0.18
CA MET A 159 17.74 10.55 -0.58
C MET A 159 18.59 10.23 -1.82
N PRO A 160 19.91 10.00 -1.63
CA PRO A 160 20.86 9.75 -2.71
C PRO A 160 20.80 8.29 -3.23
N TYR A 161 19.74 7.58 -2.94
CA TYR A 161 19.53 6.21 -3.41
C TYR A 161 18.89 6.19 -4.80
N GLN A 162 18.79 5.00 -5.37
CA GLN A 162 18.14 4.76 -6.65
C GLN A 162 16.71 5.31 -6.65
N SER A 163 16.35 5.96 -7.75
CA SER A 163 15.03 6.52 -8.02
C SER A 163 14.35 5.77 -9.16
N LEU A 164 13.13 6.13 -9.54
CA LEU A 164 12.39 5.44 -10.59
C LEU A 164 13.17 5.34 -11.90
N VAL A 165 13.94 6.36 -12.26
CA VAL A 165 14.74 6.37 -13.50
C VAL A 165 15.75 5.21 -13.55
N ASP A 166 16.27 4.79 -12.38
CA ASP A 166 17.25 3.71 -12.29
C ASP A 166 16.60 2.32 -12.44
N PHE A 167 15.28 2.25 -12.40
CA PHE A 167 14.49 1.02 -12.48
C PHE A 167 13.84 0.79 -13.83
N LEU A 168 13.86 1.79 -14.70
CA LEU A 168 13.32 1.72 -16.06
C LEU A 168 14.41 1.39 -17.08
N ASP A 169 14.02 0.76 -18.17
CA ASP A 169 14.92 0.53 -19.31
C ASP A 169 15.34 1.88 -19.90
N PRO A 170 16.64 2.18 -20.01
CA PRO A 170 17.12 3.45 -20.54
C PRO A 170 16.76 3.68 -22.02
N ASN A 171 16.44 2.62 -22.77
CA ASN A 171 16.05 2.70 -24.19
C ASN A 171 14.53 2.67 -24.37
N ASP A 172 13.77 2.18 -23.38
CA ASP A 172 12.31 2.08 -23.42
C ASP A 172 11.71 2.32 -22.02
N PRO A 173 11.45 3.58 -21.64
CA PRO A 173 10.89 3.91 -20.33
C PRO A 173 9.50 3.33 -20.03
N SER A 174 8.85 2.73 -21.04
CA SER A 174 7.61 1.97 -20.82
C SER A 174 7.83 0.60 -20.19
N LYS A 175 9.11 0.22 -19.94
CA LYS A 175 9.51 -1.06 -19.35
C LYS A 175 10.45 -0.86 -18.17
N THR A 176 10.45 -1.85 -17.27
CA THR A 176 11.50 -1.99 -16.27
C THR A 176 12.78 -2.53 -16.91
N ILE A 177 13.91 -2.42 -16.21
CA ILE A 177 15.19 -2.98 -16.68
C ILE A 177 15.14 -4.50 -16.88
N GLU A 178 14.20 -5.20 -16.24
CA GLU A 178 13.97 -6.64 -16.45
C GLU A 178 13.06 -6.94 -17.65
N GLY A 179 12.54 -5.90 -18.34
CA GLY A 179 11.70 -6.02 -19.53
C GLY A 179 10.19 -6.14 -19.25
N TYR A 180 9.75 -6.04 -18.00
CA TYR A 180 8.33 -5.99 -17.64
C TYR A 180 7.73 -4.59 -17.91
N PRO A 181 6.39 -4.45 -18.00
CA PRO A 181 5.75 -3.13 -18.07
C PRO A 181 6.19 -2.20 -16.94
N ALA A 182 6.35 -0.91 -17.22
CA ALA A 182 6.68 0.09 -16.20
C ALA A 182 5.63 0.14 -15.09
N PRO A 183 6.00 0.58 -13.87
CA PRO A 183 5.11 0.56 -12.70
C PRO A 183 3.83 1.37 -12.92
N LEU A 184 2.72 0.66 -12.98
CA LEU A 184 1.36 1.18 -13.01
C LEU A 184 0.72 0.93 -11.64
N ARG A 185 0.07 1.94 -11.06
CA ARG A 185 -0.60 1.86 -9.78
C ARG A 185 -2.09 2.01 -9.92
N ALA A 186 -2.83 1.31 -9.08
CA ALA A 186 -4.27 1.48 -8.97
C ALA A 186 -4.68 1.59 -7.50
N THR A 187 -5.65 2.48 -7.25
CA THR A 187 -6.32 2.60 -5.95
C THR A 187 -7.71 2.00 -6.05
N LEU A 188 -7.94 0.98 -5.22
CA LEU A 188 -9.23 0.30 -5.05
C LEU A 188 -9.89 0.78 -3.76
N ILE A 189 -11.22 1.03 -3.83
CA ILE A 189 -12.08 1.24 -2.68
C ILE A 189 -13.13 0.14 -2.63
N ALA A 190 -13.41 -0.41 -1.44
CA ALA A 190 -14.42 -1.43 -1.23
C ALA A 190 -15.02 -1.35 0.18
N GLU A 191 -16.16 -2.02 0.42
CA GLU A 191 -16.89 -2.05 1.69
C GLU A 191 -16.81 -3.43 2.34
N ALA A 192 -16.68 -3.50 3.67
CA ALA A 192 -16.60 -4.76 4.44
C ALA A 192 -17.98 -5.40 4.69
#